data_3577b935ccc301dd0d5c7564017860e1
#
_entry.id   3577b935ccc301dd0d5c7564017860e1
#
_cell.length_a   1.000
_cell.length_b   1.000
_cell.length_c   1.000
_cell.angle_alpha   90.00
_cell.angle_beta   90.00
_cell.angle_gamma   90.00
#
_symmetry.space_group_name_H-M   'P 1'
#
loop_
_entity.id
_entity.type
_entity.pdbx_description
1 polymer ?
#
loop_
_entity_poly.entity_id
_entity_poly.type
_entity_poly.pdbx_seq_one_letter_code
_entity_poly.pdbx_strand_id
1 'polypeptide(L)'
;MKAQTKNNTNPERFQPFNIVVFGGDGDLSIRKILPAIFHRDLDGQLNIPYNVIAITRKEPNIKSFQERLIPFLEVSDHHKYKREEIEKFLQKMVLIKAETPSPEAYTELKAFLEQFPERQNIYYYSTPSSAFGPITQTLKTCGLVNQSSKVVLEKPLGHSLASSNAINAEI
;
A
#
# COMPACT_ATOMS: atom_id res chain seq x y z
N MET A 1 31.78 37.32 11.97
CA MET A 1 30.36 36.94 12.17
C MET A 1 29.91 36.07 11.02
N LYS A 2 29.84 34.75 11.24
CA LYS A 2 29.33 33.81 10.23
C LYS A 2 27.87 33.52 10.56
N ALA A 3 26.97 33.91 9.67
CA ALA A 3 25.56 33.62 9.77
C ALA A 3 25.34 32.10 9.60
N GLN A 4 24.86 31.43 10.64
CA GLN A 4 24.35 30.05 10.57
C GLN A 4 22.98 30.11 9.92
N THR A 5 22.90 29.66 8.69
CA THR A 5 21.63 29.35 8.03
C THR A 5 21.03 28.14 8.73
N LYS A 6 20.04 28.36 9.59
CA LYS A 6 19.20 27.29 10.12
C LYS A 6 18.35 26.74 8.96
N ASN A 7 18.75 25.61 8.42
CA ASN A 7 17.86 24.79 7.61
C ASN A 7 16.73 24.27 8.51
N ASN A 8 15.61 24.96 8.47
CA ASN A 8 14.37 24.57 9.15
C ASN A 8 13.64 23.56 8.24
N THR A 9 14.22 22.37 8.09
CA THR A 9 13.49 21.21 7.57
C THR A 9 12.64 20.68 8.71
N ASN A 10 11.40 21.20 8.79
CA ASN A 10 10.36 20.58 9.59
C ASN A 10 10.13 19.19 8.98
N PRO A 11 10.51 18.06 9.62
CA PRO A 11 10.18 16.76 9.10
C PRO A 11 8.66 16.68 9.11
N GLU A 12 8.04 16.60 7.95
CA GLU A 12 6.63 16.26 7.85
C GLU A 12 6.43 15.04 8.75
N ARG A 13 5.73 15.22 9.86
CA ARG A 13 5.44 14.15 10.80
C ARG A 13 4.47 13.22 10.07
N PHE A 14 5.00 12.14 9.54
CA PHE A 14 4.16 11.07 9.04
C PHE A 14 3.21 10.67 10.16
N GLN A 15 1.92 10.62 9.86
CA GLN A 15 0.91 10.12 10.78
C GLN A 15 0.77 8.60 10.60
N PRO A 16 0.31 7.86 11.63
CA PRO A 16 0.01 6.45 11.48
C PRO A 16 -0.87 6.17 10.27
N PHE A 17 -0.59 5.10 9.52
CA PHE A 17 -1.30 4.82 8.28
C PHE A 17 -1.56 3.33 8.06
N ASN A 18 -2.52 3.04 7.19
CA ASN A 18 -2.73 1.75 6.57
C ASN A 18 -2.45 1.89 5.08
N ILE A 19 -1.63 1.03 4.50
CA ILE A 19 -1.44 0.95 3.06
C ILE A 19 -2.17 -0.28 2.53
N VAL A 20 -3.16 -0.04 1.68
CA VAL A 20 -3.99 -1.07 1.02
C VAL A 20 -3.51 -1.22 -0.41
N VAL A 21 -2.91 -2.36 -0.73
CA VAL A 21 -2.33 -2.65 -2.05
C VAL A 21 -3.29 -3.53 -2.82
N PHE A 22 -4.00 -2.95 -3.80
CA PHE A 22 -4.83 -3.70 -4.73
C PHE A 22 -3.96 -4.40 -5.77
N GLY A 23 -4.19 -5.70 -5.99
CA GLY A 23 -3.27 -6.54 -6.76
C GLY A 23 -2.02 -6.90 -5.96
N GLY A 24 -2.18 -7.07 -4.64
CA GLY A 24 -1.08 -7.34 -3.71
C GLY A 24 -0.29 -8.61 -4.02
N ASP A 25 -0.92 -9.61 -4.65
CA ASP A 25 -0.29 -10.85 -5.11
C ASP A 25 0.34 -10.77 -6.51
N GLY A 26 0.25 -9.61 -7.16
CA GLY A 26 0.84 -9.36 -8.47
C GLY A 26 2.36 -9.23 -8.45
N ASP A 27 2.98 -9.43 -9.62
CA ASP A 27 4.44 -9.42 -9.78
C ASP A 27 5.06 -8.09 -9.32
N LEU A 28 4.47 -6.96 -9.67
CA LEU A 28 4.93 -5.63 -9.26
C LEU A 28 4.88 -5.46 -7.73
N SER A 29 3.78 -5.88 -7.10
CA SER A 29 3.61 -5.79 -5.66
C SER A 29 4.65 -6.62 -4.92
N ILE A 30 4.79 -7.89 -5.27
CA ILE A 30 5.70 -8.83 -4.60
C ILE A 30 7.16 -8.48 -4.83
N ARG A 31 7.53 -8.04 -6.06
CA ARG A 31 8.94 -7.81 -6.40
C ARG A 31 9.43 -6.40 -6.13
N LYS A 32 8.54 -5.42 -6.02
CA LYS A 32 8.94 -4.00 -5.93
C LYS A 32 8.29 -3.26 -4.78
N ILE A 33 6.94 -3.25 -4.71
CA ILE A 33 6.22 -2.38 -3.78
C ILE A 33 6.42 -2.83 -2.33
N LEU A 34 6.13 -4.10 -2.04
CA LEU A 34 6.26 -4.64 -0.69
C LEU A 34 7.71 -4.65 -0.18
N PRO A 35 8.72 -5.06 -1.01
CA PRO A 35 10.12 -4.88 -0.64
C PRO A 35 10.52 -3.42 -0.41
N ALA A 36 10.02 -2.47 -1.20
CA ALA A 36 10.32 -1.05 -0.99
C ALA A 36 9.78 -0.53 0.36
N ILE A 37 8.59 -0.98 0.79
CA ILE A 37 8.03 -0.64 2.11
C ILE A 37 8.92 -1.26 3.21
N PHE A 38 9.31 -2.52 3.06
CA PHE A 38 10.19 -3.21 4.00
C PHE A 38 11.52 -2.48 4.19
N HIS A 39 12.19 -2.11 3.08
CA HIS A 39 13.47 -1.39 3.15
C HIS A 39 13.33 -0.03 3.86
N ARG A 40 12.26 0.72 3.59
CA ARG A 40 12.01 1.99 4.27
C ARG A 40 11.73 1.84 5.76
N ASP A 41 11.07 0.73 6.16
CA ASP A 41 10.88 0.40 7.58
C ASP A 41 12.23 0.12 8.27
N LEU A 42 13.10 -0.66 7.63
CA LEU A 42 14.43 -0.96 8.15
C LEU A 42 15.35 0.25 8.23
N ASP A 43 15.28 1.14 7.23
CA ASP A 43 16.05 2.39 7.21
C ASP A 43 15.54 3.41 8.25
N GLY A 44 14.55 3.05 9.06
CA GLY A 44 13.97 3.92 10.07
C GLY A 44 13.16 5.09 9.49
N GLN A 45 12.77 5.01 8.21
CA GLN A 45 11.96 6.03 7.56
C GLN A 45 10.46 5.89 7.89
N LEU A 46 10.04 4.73 8.41
CA LEU A 46 8.67 4.43 8.84
C LEU A 46 8.58 4.19 10.36
N ASN A 47 9.14 5.12 11.16
CA ASN A 47 9.11 5.04 12.63
C ASN A 47 7.75 5.44 13.22
N ILE A 48 6.67 4.97 12.60
CA ILE A 48 5.28 5.21 12.98
C ILE A 48 4.47 3.93 12.85
N PRO A 49 3.37 3.76 13.59
CA PRO A 49 2.50 2.59 13.42
C PRO A 49 1.90 2.54 12.01
N TYR A 50 2.02 1.40 11.36
CA TYR A 50 1.38 1.15 10.06
C TYR A 50 1.01 -0.32 9.89
N ASN A 51 0.06 -0.57 8.97
CA ASN A 51 -0.28 -1.91 8.48
C ASN A 51 -0.15 -1.95 6.95
N VAL A 52 0.16 -3.12 6.41
CA VAL A 52 0.16 -3.42 4.99
C VAL A 52 -0.97 -4.41 4.70
N ILE A 53 -1.97 -4.01 3.92
CA ILE A 53 -3.10 -4.84 3.55
C ILE A 53 -2.98 -5.19 2.08
N ALA A 54 -2.71 -6.46 1.78
CA ALA A 54 -2.66 -6.96 0.41
C ALA A 54 -4.04 -7.47 -0.01
N ILE A 55 -4.66 -6.79 -0.98
CA ILE A 55 -5.91 -7.26 -1.59
C ILE A 55 -5.54 -8.16 -2.76
N THR A 56 -6.00 -9.41 -2.73
CA THR A 56 -5.65 -10.43 -3.71
C THR A 56 -6.89 -11.08 -4.32
N ARG A 57 -6.73 -11.62 -5.53
CA ARG A 57 -7.81 -12.36 -6.19
C ARG A 57 -7.62 -13.88 -6.08
N LYS A 58 -6.39 -14.34 -6.06
CA LYS A 58 -6.04 -15.75 -6.25
C LYS A 58 -5.29 -16.37 -5.08
N GLU A 59 -4.58 -15.56 -4.29
CA GLU A 59 -3.76 -16.09 -3.21
C GLU A 59 -4.63 -16.74 -2.13
N PRO A 60 -4.37 -18.02 -1.77
CA PRO A 60 -5.28 -18.76 -0.92
C PRO A 60 -5.21 -18.38 0.56
N ASN A 61 -4.03 -17.98 1.05
CA ASN A 61 -3.81 -17.64 2.46
C ASN A 61 -2.54 -16.83 2.68
N ILE A 62 -2.43 -16.25 3.87
CA ILE A 62 -1.31 -15.38 4.25
C ILE A 62 0.03 -16.12 4.25
N LYS A 63 0.08 -17.39 4.62
CA LYS A 63 1.33 -18.16 4.71
C LYS A 63 1.96 -18.36 3.33
N SER A 64 1.19 -18.85 2.37
CA SER A 64 1.67 -19.02 0.98
C SER A 64 2.06 -17.69 0.34
N PHE A 65 1.33 -16.61 0.66
CA PHE A 65 1.67 -15.26 0.23
C PHE A 65 3.03 -14.81 0.78
N GLN A 66 3.25 -14.98 2.08
CA GLN A 66 4.51 -14.64 2.74
C GLN A 66 5.68 -15.49 2.22
N GLU A 67 5.49 -16.78 2.01
CA GLU A 67 6.50 -17.67 1.42
C GLU A 67 6.95 -17.21 0.02
N ARG A 68 6.04 -16.68 -0.79
CA ARG A 68 6.35 -16.09 -2.10
C ARG A 68 7.07 -14.73 -2.00
N LEU A 69 6.77 -13.95 -0.96
CA LEU A 69 7.35 -12.62 -0.77
C LEU A 69 8.77 -12.67 -0.20
N ILE A 70 9.04 -13.56 0.76
CA ILE A 70 10.31 -13.65 1.50
C ILE A 70 11.55 -13.59 0.59
N PRO A 71 11.65 -14.34 -0.53
CA PRO A 71 12.82 -14.27 -1.41
C PRO A 71 13.13 -12.88 -1.95
N PHE A 72 12.14 -12.01 -2.07
CA PHE A 72 12.31 -10.63 -2.55
C PHE A 72 12.61 -9.64 -1.42
N LEU A 73 12.33 -9.99 -0.17
CA LEU A 73 12.75 -9.22 1.00
C LEU A 73 14.23 -9.48 1.33
N GLU A 74 14.73 -10.68 1.06
CA GLU A 74 16.10 -11.07 1.34
C GLU A 74 17.13 -10.48 0.35
N VAL A 75 16.66 -10.03 -0.82
CA VAL A 75 17.54 -9.49 -1.87
C VAL A 75 17.81 -8.00 -1.64
N SER A 76 19.05 -7.72 -1.25
CA SER A 76 19.59 -6.35 -1.29
C SER A 76 21.04 -6.43 -1.76
N ASP A 77 21.42 -5.51 -2.65
CA ASP A 77 22.79 -5.42 -3.16
C ASP A 77 23.84 -5.11 -2.07
N HIS A 78 23.41 -4.68 -0.89
CA HIS A 78 24.29 -4.18 0.15
C HIS A 78 24.05 -4.74 1.56
N HIS A 79 22.96 -5.46 1.84
CA HIS A 79 22.63 -5.96 3.19
C HIS A 79 22.02 -7.37 3.13
N LYS A 80 22.53 -8.28 3.98
CA LYS A 80 21.79 -9.49 4.36
C LYS A 80 20.88 -9.12 5.53
N TYR A 81 19.59 -9.15 5.30
CA TYR A 81 18.61 -8.88 6.33
C TYR A 81 18.55 -10.03 7.32
N LYS A 82 18.35 -9.69 8.62
CA LYS A 82 18.13 -10.69 9.64
C LYS A 82 16.73 -11.25 9.51
N ARG A 83 16.59 -12.54 9.72
CA ARG A 83 15.29 -13.23 9.70
C ARG A 83 14.27 -12.55 10.62
N GLU A 84 14.69 -12.10 11.79
CA GLU A 84 13.85 -11.38 12.74
C GLU A 84 13.26 -10.06 12.18
N GLU A 85 13.99 -9.36 11.32
CA GLU A 85 13.54 -8.11 10.68
C GLU A 85 12.43 -8.41 9.67
N ILE A 86 12.62 -9.47 8.88
CA ILE A 86 11.61 -9.96 7.93
C ILE A 86 10.35 -10.40 8.68
N GLU A 87 10.49 -11.20 9.74
CA GLU A 87 9.37 -11.68 10.55
C GLU A 87 8.57 -10.52 11.18
N LYS A 88 9.23 -9.49 11.70
CA LYS A 88 8.58 -8.27 12.23
C LYS A 88 7.79 -7.53 11.15
N PHE A 89 8.32 -7.44 9.94
CA PHE A 89 7.60 -6.82 8.84
C PHE A 89 6.37 -7.65 8.43
N LEU A 90 6.54 -8.97 8.30
CA LEU A 90 5.46 -9.87 7.93
C LEU A 90 4.30 -9.87 8.93
N GLN A 91 4.56 -9.59 10.23
CA GLN A 91 3.52 -9.43 11.25
C GLN A 91 2.63 -8.19 11.04
N LYS A 92 3.11 -7.18 10.30
CA LYS A 92 2.33 -5.98 9.94
C LYS A 92 1.43 -6.21 8.71
N MET A 93 1.47 -7.40 8.11
CA MET A 93 0.78 -7.71 6.87
C MET A 93 -0.53 -8.45 7.11
N VAL A 94 -1.55 -8.04 6.38
CA VAL A 94 -2.86 -8.69 6.30
C VAL A 94 -3.16 -9.01 4.85
N LEU A 95 -3.68 -10.21 4.60
CA LEU A 95 -4.13 -10.66 3.29
C LEU A 95 -5.66 -10.70 3.28
N ILE A 96 -6.27 -9.98 2.34
CA ILE A 96 -7.72 -9.98 2.16
C ILE A 96 -8.03 -10.43 0.74
N LYS A 97 -8.91 -11.43 0.62
CA LYS A 97 -9.34 -11.93 -0.68
C LYS A 97 -10.53 -11.14 -1.20
N ALA A 98 -10.36 -10.50 -2.35
CA ALA A 98 -11.42 -9.82 -3.08
C ALA A 98 -11.26 -10.05 -4.58
N GLU A 99 -12.11 -10.91 -5.15
CA GLU A 99 -12.02 -11.30 -6.57
C GLU A 99 -12.44 -10.17 -7.50
N THR A 100 -13.48 -9.42 -7.09
CA THR A 100 -14.01 -8.27 -7.83
C THR A 100 -14.25 -7.11 -6.87
N PRO A 101 -14.18 -5.86 -7.33
CA PRO A 101 -14.58 -4.72 -6.52
C PRO A 101 -16.11 -4.75 -6.29
N SER A 102 -16.52 -5.14 -5.10
CA SER A 102 -17.92 -5.08 -4.66
C SER A 102 -18.00 -4.76 -3.17
N PRO A 103 -19.11 -4.19 -2.68
CA PRO A 103 -19.28 -3.90 -1.25
C PRO A 103 -19.11 -5.15 -0.38
N GLU A 104 -19.61 -6.30 -0.83
CA GLU A 104 -19.52 -7.57 -0.12
C GLU A 104 -18.07 -8.03 -0.01
N ALA A 105 -17.31 -7.92 -1.10
CA ALA A 105 -15.89 -8.30 -1.14
C ALA A 105 -15.00 -7.40 -0.26
N TYR A 106 -15.46 -6.17 0.05
CA TYR A 106 -14.70 -5.24 0.91
C TYR A 106 -15.19 -5.20 2.36
N THR A 107 -16.09 -6.09 2.74
CA THR A 107 -16.57 -6.20 4.14
C THR A 107 -15.44 -6.45 5.12
N GLU A 108 -14.53 -7.37 4.79
CA GLU A 108 -13.36 -7.69 5.63
C GLU A 108 -12.38 -6.50 5.69
N LEU A 109 -12.13 -5.85 4.55
CA LEU A 109 -11.31 -4.64 4.49
C LEU A 109 -11.89 -3.54 5.40
N LYS A 110 -13.20 -3.31 5.31
CA LYS A 110 -13.89 -2.33 6.14
C LYS A 110 -13.74 -2.65 7.62
N ALA A 111 -14.06 -3.86 8.02
CA ALA A 111 -13.94 -4.30 9.41
C ALA A 111 -12.51 -4.20 9.95
N PHE A 112 -11.50 -4.40 9.10
CA PHE A 112 -10.10 -4.23 9.49
C PHE A 112 -9.74 -2.75 9.66
N LEU A 113 -10.08 -1.88 8.70
CA LEU A 113 -9.74 -0.45 8.75
C LEU A 113 -10.46 0.27 9.89
N GLU A 114 -11.67 -0.14 10.24
CA GLU A 114 -12.45 0.41 11.37
C GLU A 114 -11.80 0.16 12.75
N GLN A 115 -10.86 -0.79 12.86
CA GLN A 115 -10.07 -0.99 14.08
C GLN A 115 -9.02 0.11 14.30
N PHE A 116 -8.73 0.92 13.29
CA PHE A 116 -7.70 1.95 13.30
C PHE A 116 -8.22 3.28 12.74
N PRO A 117 -9.26 3.87 13.33
CA PRO A 117 -9.94 5.05 12.78
C PRO A 117 -9.04 6.30 12.74
N GLU A 118 -7.97 6.33 13.55
CA GLU A 118 -7.00 7.42 13.59
C GLU A 118 -5.96 7.36 12.48
N ARG A 119 -5.89 6.24 11.73
CA ARG A 119 -4.89 6.06 10.69
C ARG A 119 -5.34 6.61 9.35
N GLN A 120 -4.40 7.18 8.63
CA GLN A 120 -4.60 7.56 7.24
C GLN A 120 -4.65 6.31 6.36
N ASN A 121 -5.64 6.19 5.48
CA ASN A 121 -5.69 5.11 4.50
C ASN A 121 -5.05 5.54 3.19
N ILE A 122 -4.04 4.79 2.74
CA ILE A 122 -3.33 4.96 1.47
C ILE A 122 -3.70 3.78 0.58
N TYR A 123 -4.38 4.04 -0.53
CA TYR A 123 -4.82 3.04 -1.50
C TYR A 123 -3.84 3.01 -2.67
N TYR A 124 -3.06 1.94 -2.76
CA TYR A 124 -2.09 1.73 -3.82
C TYR A 124 -2.67 0.79 -4.88
N TYR A 125 -2.84 1.27 -6.12
CA TYR A 125 -3.41 0.49 -7.21
C TYR A 125 -2.30 -0.13 -8.05
N SER A 126 -1.95 -1.39 -7.73
CA SER A 126 -1.05 -2.25 -8.49
C SER A 126 -1.85 -3.19 -9.41
N THR A 127 -2.83 -2.62 -10.10
CA THR A 127 -3.76 -3.30 -11.00
C THR A 127 -3.77 -2.61 -12.37
N PRO A 128 -4.29 -3.24 -13.43
CA PRO A 128 -4.54 -2.54 -14.68
C PRO A 128 -5.44 -1.32 -14.49
N SER A 129 -5.23 -0.27 -15.29
CA SER A 129 -5.97 1.00 -15.22
C SER A 129 -7.49 0.85 -15.36
N SER A 130 -7.96 -0.19 -16.07
CA SER A 130 -9.39 -0.51 -16.19
C SER A 130 -10.05 -0.88 -14.84
N ALA A 131 -9.27 -1.22 -13.83
CA ALA A 131 -9.79 -1.53 -12.49
C ALA A 131 -9.87 -0.30 -11.57
N PHE A 132 -9.27 0.83 -11.93
CA PHE A 132 -9.18 2.01 -11.05
C PHE A 132 -10.56 2.58 -10.70
N GLY A 133 -11.38 2.85 -11.71
CA GLY A 133 -12.75 3.35 -11.51
C GLY A 133 -13.60 2.41 -10.63
N PRO A 134 -13.74 1.13 -11.00
CA PRO A 134 -14.48 0.15 -10.18
C PRO A 134 -14.00 0.05 -8.73
N ILE A 135 -12.68 0.02 -8.47
CA ILE A 135 -12.11 -0.01 -7.13
C ILE A 135 -12.49 1.28 -6.38
N THR A 136 -12.25 2.45 -6.97
CA THR A 136 -12.54 3.74 -6.35
C THR A 136 -14.02 3.90 -6.02
N GLN A 137 -14.90 3.54 -6.95
CA GLN A 137 -16.32 3.61 -6.75
C GLN A 137 -16.78 2.71 -5.59
N THR A 138 -16.25 1.49 -5.52
CA THR A 138 -16.58 0.56 -4.42
C THR A 138 -16.07 1.09 -3.08
N LEU A 139 -14.85 1.64 -3.02
CA LEU A 139 -14.32 2.26 -1.80
C LEU A 139 -15.21 3.42 -1.33
N LYS A 140 -15.66 4.28 -2.25
CA LYS A 140 -16.59 5.38 -1.95
C LYS A 140 -17.93 4.84 -1.43
N THR A 141 -18.51 3.84 -2.08
CA THR A 141 -19.77 3.20 -1.68
C THR A 141 -19.71 2.57 -0.30
N CYS A 142 -18.57 1.95 0.04
CA CYS A 142 -18.34 1.35 1.36
C CYS A 142 -18.02 2.37 2.47
N GLY A 143 -17.86 3.66 2.14
CA GLY A 143 -17.46 4.70 3.09
C GLY A 143 -15.99 4.57 3.54
N LEU A 144 -15.13 3.97 2.71
CA LEU A 144 -13.72 3.74 3.02
C LEU A 144 -12.80 4.91 2.59
N VAL A 145 -13.36 5.90 1.91
CA VAL A 145 -12.65 7.11 1.47
C VAL A 145 -13.10 8.29 2.31
N ASN A 146 -12.14 9.03 2.87
CA ASN A 146 -12.36 10.28 3.59
C ASN A 146 -11.34 11.34 3.11
N GLN A 147 -11.40 12.56 3.66
CA GLN A 147 -10.54 13.67 3.26
C GLN A 147 -9.04 13.43 3.50
N SER A 148 -8.68 12.53 4.41
CA SER A 148 -7.28 12.16 4.66
C SER A 148 -6.80 10.99 3.79
N SER A 149 -7.69 10.31 3.08
CA SER A 149 -7.35 9.19 2.21
C SER A 149 -6.48 9.64 1.05
N LYS A 150 -5.51 8.80 0.67
CA LYS A 150 -4.65 9.03 -0.50
C LYS A 150 -4.76 7.86 -1.46
N VAL A 151 -4.68 8.16 -2.75
CA VAL A 151 -4.61 7.16 -3.81
C VAL A 151 -3.25 7.28 -4.51
N VAL A 152 -2.59 6.16 -4.69
CA VAL A 152 -1.32 6.05 -5.43
C VAL A 152 -1.57 5.18 -6.66
N LEU A 153 -1.27 5.72 -7.83
CA LEU A 153 -1.45 5.05 -9.12
C LEU A 153 -0.10 4.81 -9.78
N GLU A 154 0.04 3.64 -10.40
CA GLU A 154 1.18 3.34 -11.26
C GLU A 154 0.98 3.88 -12.68
N LYS A 155 2.07 4.34 -13.28
CA LYS A 155 2.08 4.71 -14.71
C LYS A 155 2.06 3.45 -15.58
N PRO A 156 1.47 3.52 -16.82
CA PRO A 156 0.90 4.71 -17.47
C PRO A 156 -0.54 5.00 -17.03
N LEU A 157 -0.83 6.28 -16.80
CA LEU A 157 -2.19 6.77 -16.50
C LEU A 157 -2.97 7.01 -17.80
N GLY A 158 -3.26 5.94 -18.55
CA GLY A 158 -3.91 6.03 -19.86
C GLY A 158 -2.94 6.09 -21.04
N HIS A 159 -3.48 5.92 -22.25
CA HIS A 159 -2.73 5.91 -23.50
C HIS A 159 -2.84 7.23 -24.29
N SER A 160 -3.64 8.19 -23.81
CA SER A 160 -3.86 9.51 -24.39
C SER A 160 -4.21 10.52 -23.30
N LEU A 161 -4.15 11.83 -23.62
CA LEU A 161 -4.57 12.90 -22.73
C LEU A 161 -6.05 12.73 -22.31
N ALA A 162 -6.91 12.32 -23.22
CA ALA A 162 -8.33 12.09 -22.94
C ALA A 162 -8.53 10.95 -21.93
N SER A 163 -7.82 9.82 -22.10
CA SER A 163 -7.91 8.68 -21.17
C SER A 163 -7.30 9.01 -19.81
N SER A 164 -6.23 9.82 -19.78
CA SER A 164 -5.64 10.27 -18.51
C SER A 164 -6.57 11.19 -17.73
N ASN A 165 -7.26 12.12 -18.43
CA ASN A 165 -8.25 13.00 -17.82
C ASN A 165 -9.48 12.24 -17.32
N ALA A 166 -9.93 11.21 -18.05
CA ALA A 166 -11.02 10.34 -17.62
C ALA A 166 -10.66 9.61 -16.31
N ILE A 167 -9.47 9.01 -16.24
CA ILE A 167 -8.98 8.34 -15.02
C ILE A 167 -8.93 9.32 -13.85
N ASN A 168 -8.39 10.54 -14.05
CA ASN A 168 -8.32 11.55 -13.00
C ASN A 168 -9.71 12.02 -12.52
N ALA A 169 -10.71 12.00 -13.36
CA ALA A 169 -12.08 12.37 -12.98
C ALA A 169 -12.83 11.26 -12.22
N GLU A 170 -12.43 10.00 -12.37
CA GLU A 170 -13.01 8.84 -11.69
C GLU A 170 -12.47 8.64 -10.25
N ILE A 171 -11.26 9.14 -10.00
CA ILE A 171 -10.54 8.97 -8.73
C ILE A 171 -10.76 10.16 -7.81
#